data_a03a4f9bc09b3fdb6ff5e4c43a5a686b
#
_entry.id   a03a4f9bc09b3fdb6ff5e4c43a5a686b
#
_cell.length_a   1.000
_cell.length_b   1.000
_cell.length_c   1.000
_cell.angle_alpha   90.00
_cell.angle_beta   90.00
_cell.angle_gamma   90.00
#
_symmetry.space_group_name_H-M   'P 1'
#
loop_
_entity.id
_entity.type
_entity.pdbx_description
1 polymer ?
#
loop_
_entity_poly.entity_id
_entity_poly.type
_entity_poly.pdbx_seq_one_letter_code
_entity_poly.pdbx_strand_id
1 'polypeptide(L)'
;MNISSIVVQTLPKYLDSVIENLKKSGVCDYHMHDEKGRIIVTIEGENVEEELKKLKVIEAIPHISSADMQMSYSEEELSRHMQVLENSDAVPKIL
;
A
#
# COMPACT_ATOMS: atom_id res chain seq x y z
N MET A 1 17.59 4.95 2.01
CA MET A 1 16.42 4.06 2.03
C MET A 1 15.23 4.75 1.40
N ASN A 2 14.57 4.09 0.49
CA ASN A 2 13.39 4.62 -0.19
C ASN A 2 12.14 3.90 0.28
N ILE A 3 11.05 4.65 0.35
CA ILE A 3 9.74 4.10 0.71
C ILE A 3 8.81 4.34 -0.47
N SER A 4 8.17 3.28 -0.92
CA SER A 4 7.20 3.38 -2.02
C SER A 4 5.80 3.09 -1.51
N SER A 5 4.85 3.87 -1.99
CA SER A 5 3.45 3.70 -1.66
C SER A 5 2.80 2.81 -2.71
N ILE A 6 2.02 1.84 -2.27
CA ILE A 6 1.33 0.91 -3.15
C ILE A 6 -0.16 0.95 -2.84
N VAL A 7 -0.96 1.11 -3.88
CA VAL A 7 -2.42 0.98 -3.77
C VAL A 7 -2.79 -0.43 -4.21
N VAL A 8 -3.25 -1.22 -3.25
CA VAL A 8 -3.71 -2.59 -3.49
C VAL A 8 -5.22 -2.57 -3.64
N GLN A 9 -5.73 -3.27 -4.63
CA GLN A 9 -7.17 -3.37 -4.85
C GLN A 9 -7.66 -4.79 -4.72
N THR A 10 -8.78 -4.95 -4.04
CA THR A 10 -9.47 -6.24 -3.92
C THR A 10 -10.98 -5.98 -3.88
N LEU A 11 -11.76 -7.03 -3.85
CA LEU A 11 -13.21 -6.89 -3.64
C LEU A 11 -13.50 -6.67 -2.15
N PRO A 12 -14.51 -5.84 -1.82
CA PRO A 12 -14.83 -5.56 -0.41
C PRO A 12 -15.00 -6.80 0.46
N LYS A 13 -15.55 -7.85 -0.09
CA LYS A 13 -15.77 -9.10 0.67
C LYS A 13 -14.47 -9.80 1.08
N TYR A 14 -13.35 -9.47 0.44
CA TYR A 14 -12.06 -10.06 0.76
C TYR A 14 -11.14 -9.12 1.53
N LEU A 15 -11.62 -7.91 1.87
CA LEU A 15 -10.78 -6.89 2.51
C LEU A 15 -10.05 -7.41 3.75
N ASP A 16 -10.80 -8.00 4.69
CA ASP A 16 -10.19 -8.47 5.93
C ASP A 16 -9.14 -9.53 5.70
N SER A 17 -9.42 -10.46 4.81
CA SER A 17 -8.49 -11.54 4.47
C SER A 17 -7.22 -11.00 3.82
N VAL A 18 -7.37 -10.08 2.88
CA VAL A 18 -6.23 -9.49 2.18
C VAL A 18 -5.38 -8.65 3.13
N ILE A 19 -6.01 -7.84 3.97
CA ILE A 19 -5.29 -7.03 4.96
C ILE A 19 -4.48 -7.92 5.89
N GLU A 20 -5.09 -9.01 6.37
CA GLU A 20 -4.40 -9.94 7.24
C GLU A 20 -3.19 -10.57 6.54
N ASN A 21 -3.35 -10.99 5.30
CA ASN A 21 -2.27 -11.57 4.53
C ASN A 21 -1.16 -10.57 4.24
N LEU A 22 -1.51 -9.31 3.98
CA LEU A 22 -0.52 -8.25 3.80
C LEU A 22 0.32 -8.06 5.06
N LYS A 23 -0.33 -8.04 6.22
CA LYS A 23 0.38 -7.91 7.50
C LYS A 23 1.28 -9.11 7.77
N LYS A 24 0.82 -10.32 7.44
CA LYS A 24 1.59 -11.54 7.66
C LYS A 24 2.76 -11.68 6.70
N SER A 25 2.69 -11.05 5.54
CA SER A 25 3.74 -11.18 4.53
C SER A 25 5.08 -10.64 5.00
N GLY A 26 5.05 -9.62 5.87
CA GLY A 26 6.27 -9.01 6.39
C GLY A 26 7.03 -8.16 5.39
N VAL A 27 6.50 -7.97 4.17
CA VAL A 27 7.20 -7.18 3.15
C VAL A 27 6.67 -5.76 3.01
N CYS A 28 5.57 -5.45 3.68
CA CYS A 28 4.96 -4.12 3.60
C CYS A 28 4.37 -3.71 4.94
N ASP A 29 4.10 -2.40 5.05
CA ASP A 29 3.42 -1.84 6.20
C ASP A 29 2.03 -1.39 5.79
N TYR A 30 1.03 -1.88 6.49
CA TYR A 30 -0.36 -1.48 6.26
C TYR A 30 -0.62 -0.12 6.90
N HIS A 31 -1.31 0.75 6.18
CA HIS A 31 -1.65 2.09 6.69
C HIS A 31 -3.14 2.32 6.78
N MET A 32 -3.87 2.13 5.70
CA MET A 32 -5.29 2.40 5.67
C MET A 32 -5.98 1.66 4.53
N HIS A 33 -7.30 1.63 4.59
CA HIS A 33 -8.10 1.08 3.50
C HIS A 33 -9.44 1.81 3.44
N ASP A 34 -10.15 1.65 2.33
CA ASP A 34 -11.51 2.15 2.21
C ASP A 34 -12.49 0.97 2.07
N GLU A 35 -13.77 1.30 2.07
CA GLU A 35 -14.81 0.28 1.99
C GLU A 35 -14.95 -0.32 0.58
N LYS A 36 -14.34 0.29 -0.41
CA LYS A 36 -14.43 -0.16 -1.79
C LYS A 36 -13.41 -1.23 -2.15
N GLY A 37 -12.51 -1.55 -1.24
CA GLY A 37 -11.49 -2.57 -1.48
C GLY A 37 -10.13 -2.03 -1.83
N ARG A 38 -9.87 -0.75 -1.60
CA ARG A 38 -8.56 -0.15 -1.80
C ARG A 38 -7.79 -0.13 -0.49
N ILE A 39 -6.54 -0.58 -0.54
CA ILE A 39 -5.70 -0.68 0.64
C ILE A 39 -4.39 0.03 0.33
N ILE A 40 -3.96 0.89 1.23
CA ILE A 40 -2.70 1.60 1.07
C ILE A 40 -1.67 0.96 1.98
N VAL A 41 -0.57 0.51 1.36
CA VAL A 41 0.58 -0.06 2.07
C VAL A 41 1.84 0.62 1.57
N THR A 42 2.90 0.52 2.34
CA THR A 42 4.22 1.00 1.92
C THR A 42 5.21 -0.14 1.97
N ILE A 43 6.19 -0.06 1.08
CA ILE A 43 7.33 -0.97 1.10
C ILE A 43 8.60 -0.14 1.19
N GLU A 44 9.63 -0.72 1.80
CA GLU A 44 10.94 -0.10 1.93
C GLU A 44 11.96 -0.92 1.15
N GLY A 45 12.91 -0.25 0.55
CA GLY A 45 14.00 -0.91 -0.14
C GLY A 45 15.19 0.02 -0.30
N GLU A 46 16.36 -0.54 -0.42
CA GLU A 46 17.56 0.25 -0.66
C GLU A 46 17.68 0.63 -2.14
N ASN A 47 16.99 -0.11 -3.00
CA ASN A 47 16.98 0.13 -4.42
C ASN A 47 15.67 -0.37 -5.02
N VAL A 48 15.46 -0.02 -6.29
CA VAL A 48 14.24 -0.38 -7.01
C VAL A 48 14.06 -1.89 -7.11
N GLU A 49 15.15 -2.62 -7.25
CA GLU A 49 15.09 -4.07 -7.38
C GLU A 49 14.48 -4.73 -6.13
N GLU A 50 14.89 -4.28 -4.94
CA GLU A 50 14.31 -4.80 -3.70
C GLU A 50 12.83 -4.46 -3.59
N GLU A 51 12.46 -3.25 -3.97
CA GLU A 51 11.06 -2.83 -3.95
C GLU A 51 10.21 -3.67 -4.89
N LEU A 52 10.72 -3.97 -6.08
CA LEU A 52 10.00 -4.79 -7.05
C LEU A 52 9.82 -6.23 -6.56
N LYS A 53 10.79 -6.77 -5.85
CA LYS A 53 10.66 -8.10 -5.27
C LYS A 53 9.54 -8.14 -4.24
N LYS A 54 9.45 -7.11 -3.41
CA LYS A 54 8.39 -7.01 -2.41
C LYS A 54 7.02 -6.82 -3.05
N LEU A 55 6.97 -6.03 -4.12
CA LEU A 55 5.74 -5.84 -4.87
C LEU A 55 5.23 -7.16 -5.44
N LYS A 56 6.12 -8.00 -5.95
CA LYS A 56 5.73 -9.31 -6.47
C LYS A 56 5.14 -10.21 -5.40
N VAL A 57 5.66 -10.15 -4.18
CA VAL A 57 5.09 -10.90 -3.06
C VAL A 57 3.67 -10.43 -2.79
N ILE A 58 3.45 -9.12 -2.81
CA ILE A 58 2.11 -8.56 -2.62
C ILE A 58 1.16 -9.02 -3.72
N GLU A 59 1.60 -8.96 -4.97
CA GLU A 59 0.78 -9.36 -6.10
C GLU A 59 0.39 -10.84 -6.07
N ALA A 60 1.19 -11.66 -5.41
CA ALA A 60 0.93 -13.09 -5.30
C ALA A 60 -0.11 -13.43 -4.21
N ILE A 61 -0.51 -12.48 -3.39
CA ILE A 61 -1.50 -12.71 -2.35
C ILE A 61 -2.86 -12.98 -3.00
N PRO A 62 -3.60 -14.02 -2.54
CA PRO A 62 -4.91 -14.33 -3.10
C PRO A 62 -5.90 -13.17 -3.00
N HIS A 63 -6.76 -13.06 -4.00
CA HIS A 63 -7.85 -12.08 -4.05
C HIS A 63 -7.41 -10.63 -4.29
N ILE A 64 -6.15 -10.39 -4.55
CA ILE A 64 -5.70 -9.06 -4.97
C ILE A 64 -5.93 -8.92 -6.47
N SER A 65 -6.71 -7.90 -6.84
CA SER A 65 -7.00 -7.59 -8.24
C SER A 65 -5.85 -6.84 -8.90
N SER A 66 -5.27 -5.91 -8.16
CA SER A 66 -4.13 -5.13 -8.65
C SER A 66 -3.33 -4.57 -7.48
N ALA A 67 -2.08 -4.26 -7.75
CA ALA A 67 -1.21 -3.61 -6.79
C ALA A 67 -0.34 -2.63 -7.58
N ASP A 68 -0.62 -1.35 -7.44
CA ASP A 68 0.03 -0.30 -8.20
C ASP A 68 0.96 0.53 -7.33
N MET A 69 2.23 0.58 -7.71
CA MET A 69 3.20 1.45 -7.06
C MET A 69 2.96 2.87 -7.53
N GLN A 70 2.67 3.78 -6.60
CA GLN A 70 2.34 5.15 -6.93
C GLN A 70 3.57 6.03 -7.02
N MET A 71 4.29 6.16 -5.93
CA MET A 71 5.46 7.01 -5.86
C MET A 71 6.44 6.49 -4.83
N SER A 72 7.72 6.81 -5.07
CA SER A 72 8.76 6.56 -4.09
C SER A 72 8.98 7.85 -3.30
N TYR A 73 9.00 7.75 -1.98
CA TYR A 73 9.16 8.89 -1.08
C TYR A 73 10.38 8.70 -0.20
N SER A 74 10.97 9.82 0.24
CA SER A 74 11.81 9.78 1.41
C SER A 74 10.89 9.59 2.62
N GLU A 75 11.44 9.10 3.71
CA GLU A 75 10.66 8.83 4.92
C GLU A 75 9.90 10.07 5.40
N GLU A 76 10.56 11.23 5.36
CA GLU A 76 9.96 12.49 5.78
C GLU A 76 8.82 12.92 4.86
N GLU A 77 9.02 12.79 3.57
CA GLU A 77 7.98 13.16 2.59
C GLU A 77 6.74 12.27 2.75
N LEU A 78 6.94 11.00 3.00
CA LEU A 78 5.84 10.07 3.19
C LEU A 78 5.02 10.44 4.43
N SER A 79 5.69 10.78 5.53
CA SER A 79 5.00 11.17 6.76
C SER A 79 4.08 12.36 6.53
N ARG A 80 4.56 13.37 5.81
CA ARG A 80 3.74 14.54 5.49
C ARG A 80 2.57 14.17 4.58
N HIS A 81 2.81 13.33 3.59
CA HIS A 81 1.77 12.89 2.68
C HIS A 81 0.66 12.14 3.41
N MET A 82 1.04 11.23 4.29
CA MET A 82 0.06 10.46 5.06
C MET A 82 -0.73 11.33 6.03
N GLN A 83 -0.10 12.34 6.63
CA GLN A 83 -0.80 13.28 7.47
C GLN A 83 -1.87 14.06 6.71
N VAL A 84 -1.56 14.48 5.50
CA VAL A 84 -2.53 15.17 4.66
C VAL A 84 -3.71 14.25 4.36
N LEU A 85 -3.46 12.99 4.04
CA LEU A 85 -4.51 12.03 3.78
C LEU A 85 -5.40 11.79 5.00
N GLU A 86 -4.80 11.65 6.18
CA GLU A 86 -5.53 11.40 7.42
C GLU A 86 -6.37 12.58 7.85
N ASN A 87 -5.91 13.79 7.58
CA ASN A 87 -6.59 15.01 8.01
C ASN A 87 -7.59 15.56 7.01
N SER A 88 -7.71 14.94 5.86
CA SER A 88 -8.55 15.43 4.79
C SER A 88 -9.73 14.50 4.51
N ASP A 89 -10.92 15.07 4.54
CA ASP A 89 -12.13 14.35 4.15
C ASP A 89 -12.17 14.12 2.64
N ALA A 90 -11.26 14.73 1.91
CA ALA A 90 -11.20 14.65 0.46
C ALA A 90 -10.25 13.55 -0.02
N VAL A 91 -9.76 12.71 0.87
CA VAL A 91 -8.84 11.64 0.53
C VAL A 91 -9.26 10.85 -0.71
N PRO A 92 -10.50 10.43 -0.84
CA PRO A 92 -10.90 9.64 -2.00
C PRO A 92 -10.72 10.36 -3.33
N LYS A 93 -10.57 11.65 -3.31
CA LYS A 93 -10.42 12.44 -4.54
C LYS A 93 -9.03 12.38 -5.15
N ILE A 94 -8.12 11.74 -4.48
CA ILE A 94 -6.78 11.51 -5.01
C ILE A 94 -6.84 10.63 -6.25
N LEU A 95 -7.89 9.94 -6.40
CA LEU A 95 -8.10 8.99 -7.50
C LEU A 95 -8.57 9.64 -8.81
#